data_f5cd4835a7c15be66b2298febdfef326
#
_entry.id   f5cd4835a7c15be66b2298febdfef326
#
_cell.length_a   1.000
_cell.length_b   1.000
_cell.length_c   1.000
_cell.angle_alpha   90.00
_cell.angle_beta   90.00
_cell.angle_gamma   90.00
#
_symmetry.space_group_name_H-M   'P 1'
#
loop_
_entity.id
_entity.type
_entity.pdbx_description
1 polymer ?
#
loop_
_entity_poly.entity_id
_entity_poly.type
_entity_poly.pdbx_seq_one_letter_code
_entity_poly.pdbx_strand_id
1 'polypeptide(L)'
;MKKQLLFCLALVAAMTSCVKEPQIYRRLNPDEAAVIPYRIGETIRMLNQDDDTLCFTVVSDSTFTTYSYSDNHYYPETRMSVIPQPYFYMREVVLQSQPENNCLLRCNVAPDKVITICFEELRHNNSDNEDYYYWYTVFGRTLPLNNLVTTSFDIGETTYENVHFEEGSYISDTTNISYAWYYSETEGLLAVKHGSYSLKWIP
;
A
#
# COMPACT_ATOMS: atom_id res chain seq x y z
N MET A 1 -22.82 45.61 -30.88
CA MET A 1 -21.49 45.03 -30.53
C MET A 1 -21.24 44.95 -29.02
N LYS A 2 -21.42 46.01 -28.19
CA LYS A 2 -21.15 45.96 -26.74
C LYS A 2 -21.95 44.91 -25.96
N LYS A 3 -23.23 44.68 -26.32
CA LYS A 3 -24.08 43.68 -25.63
C LYS A 3 -23.69 42.22 -25.92
N GLN A 4 -23.17 41.94 -27.11
CA GLN A 4 -22.71 40.59 -27.47
C GLN A 4 -21.36 40.24 -26.78
N LEU A 5 -20.51 41.25 -26.62
CA LEU A 5 -19.24 41.09 -25.92
C LEU A 5 -19.45 40.79 -24.43
N LEU A 6 -20.42 41.44 -23.78
CA LEU A 6 -20.77 41.17 -22.37
C LEU A 6 -21.36 39.79 -22.18
N PHE A 7 -22.16 39.30 -23.12
CA PHE A 7 -22.72 37.95 -23.06
C PHE A 7 -21.65 36.86 -23.20
N CYS A 8 -20.70 37.04 -24.12
CA CYS A 8 -19.57 36.14 -24.27
C CYS A 8 -18.67 36.11 -23.02
N LEU A 9 -18.41 37.27 -22.40
CA LEU A 9 -17.64 37.35 -21.16
C LEU A 9 -18.35 36.66 -19.99
N ALA A 10 -19.67 36.80 -19.87
CA ALA A 10 -20.46 36.11 -18.84
C ALA A 10 -20.48 34.59 -19.05
N LEU A 11 -20.51 34.10 -20.29
CA LEU A 11 -20.48 32.70 -20.63
C LEU A 11 -19.08 32.07 -20.27
N VAL A 12 -18.01 32.78 -20.56
CA VAL A 12 -16.63 32.35 -20.22
C VAL A 12 -16.45 32.32 -18.70
N ALA A 13 -16.94 33.34 -17.98
CA ALA A 13 -16.89 33.35 -16.51
C ALA A 13 -17.75 32.24 -15.87
N ALA A 14 -18.87 31.88 -16.47
CA ALA A 14 -19.71 30.77 -16.02
C ALA A 14 -19.04 29.39 -16.27
N MET A 15 -18.27 29.25 -17.36
CA MET A 15 -17.53 28.00 -17.64
C MET A 15 -16.32 27.83 -16.74
N THR A 16 -15.66 28.89 -16.27
CA THR A 16 -14.50 28.81 -15.37
C THR A 16 -14.90 28.55 -13.91
N SER A 17 -16.16 28.79 -13.53
CA SER A 17 -16.64 28.58 -12.16
C SER A 17 -17.01 27.12 -11.83
N CYS A 18 -17.00 26.21 -12.83
CA CYS A 18 -17.42 24.82 -12.64
C CYS A 18 -16.29 23.83 -12.38
N VAL A 19 -15.03 24.26 -12.34
CA VAL A 19 -13.94 23.40 -11.88
C VAL A 19 -13.90 23.50 -10.35
N LYS A 20 -14.75 22.72 -9.69
CA LYS A 20 -14.58 22.48 -8.25
C LYS A 20 -13.23 21.80 -8.06
N GLU A 21 -12.35 22.46 -7.33
CA GLU A 21 -11.13 21.80 -6.85
C GLU A 21 -11.54 20.50 -6.14
N PRO A 22 -10.82 19.39 -6.40
CA PRO A 22 -11.12 18.14 -5.73
C PRO A 22 -11.05 18.36 -4.23
N GLN A 23 -12.14 18.05 -3.52
CA GLN A 23 -12.16 18.20 -2.08
C GLN A 23 -11.27 17.12 -1.48
N ILE A 24 -10.20 17.53 -0.77
CA ILE A 24 -9.39 16.63 0.05
C ILE A 24 -10.24 16.25 1.26
N TYR A 25 -10.78 15.04 1.23
CA TYR A 25 -11.72 14.59 2.26
C TYR A 25 -11.05 14.31 3.60
N ARG A 26 -9.81 13.81 3.61
CA ARG A 26 -9.12 13.49 4.86
C ARG A 26 -7.60 13.56 4.73
N ARG A 27 -7.00 14.23 5.70
CA ARG A 27 -5.55 14.23 5.89
C ARG A 27 -5.19 13.10 6.85
N LEU A 28 -4.05 12.49 6.60
CA LEU A 28 -3.41 11.58 7.53
C LEU A 28 -2.97 12.37 8.76
N ASN A 29 -3.41 11.97 9.95
CA ASN A 29 -2.91 12.58 11.18
C ASN A 29 -1.57 11.94 11.61
N PRO A 30 -0.81 12.57 12.52
CA PRO A 30 0.50 12.04 12.95
C PRO A 30 0.43 10.63 13.54
N ASP A 31 -0.62 10.29 14.28
CA ASP A 31 -0.76 8.97 14.91
C ASP A 31 -1.08 7.89 13.87
N GLU A 32 -1.85 8.24 12.84
CA GLU A 32 -2.10 7.34 11.71
C GLU A 32 -0.83 7.14 10.87
N ALA A 33 -0.06 8.20 10.64
CA ALA A 33 1.21 8.09 9.93
C ALA A 33 2.24 7.25 10.70
N ALA A 34 2.24 7.34 12.04
CA ALA A 34 3.19 6.66 12.90
C ALA A 34 3.02 5.13 12.95
N VAL A 35 1.89 4.57 12.48
CA VAL A 35 1.70 3.12 12.46
C VAL A 35 2.67 2.38 11.53
N ILE A 36 3.32 3.09 10.57
CA ILE A 36 4.48 2.54 9.85
C ILE A 36 5.73 3.08 10.56
N PRO A 37 6.44 2.28 11.37
CA PRO A 37 7.52 2.76 12.23
C PRO A 37 8.83 3.02 11.48
N TYR A 38 8.96 2.52 10.25
CA TYR A 38 10.20 2.55 9.47
C TYR A 38 10.63 3.97 9.07
N ARG A 39 11.95 4.25 9.14
CA ARG A 39 12.56 5.53 8.80
C ARG A 39 13.61 5.38 7.71
N ILE A 40 13.79 6.41 6.90
CA ILE A 40 14.79 6.42 5.82
C ILE A 40 16.18 6.04 6.34
N GLY A 41 16.81 5.09 5.65
CA GLY A 41 18.13 4.55 5.99
C GLY A 41 18.13 3.45 7.05
N GLU A 42 17.00 3.20 7.70
CA GLU A 42 16.85 2.07 8.63
C GLU A 42 16.90 0.75 7.86
N THR A 43 17.51 -0.26 8.46
CA THR A 43 17.58 -1.60 7.89
C THR A 43 16.89 -2.59 8.82
N ILE A 44 15.99 -3.37 8.25
CA ILE A 44 15.34 -4.50 8.92
C ILE A 44 15.80 -5.81 8.30
N ARG A 45 15.78 -6.88 9.10
CA ARG A 45 16.14 -8.22 8.65
C ARG A 45 14.93 -9.13 8.74
N MET A 46 14.72 -9.96 7.72
CA MET A 46 13.65 -10.93 7.69
C MET A 46 14.18 -12.28 7.20
N LEU A 47 13.71 -13.36 7.78
CA LEU A 47 13.89 -14.71 7.24
C LEU A 47 12.81 -14.99 6.19
N ASN A 48 13.21 -15.52 5.04
CA ASN A 48 12.28 -16.04 4.05
C ASN A 48 11.91 -17.51 4.35
N GLN A 49 11.13 -18.13 3.48
CA GLN A 49 10.69 -19.53 3.59
C GLN A 49 11.83 -20.56 3.47
N ASP A 50 12.98 -20.16 2.93
CA ASP A 50 14.17 -21.00 2.73
C ASP A 50 15.20 -20.80 3.84
N ASP A 51 14.82 -20.09 4.92
CA ASP A 51 15.68 -19.67 6.04
C ASP A 51 16.82 -18.71 5.62
N ASP A 52 16.74 -18.09 4.44
CA ASP A 52 17.68 -17.06 4.03
C ASP A 52 17.32 -15.72 4.67
N THR A 53 18.34 -14.98 5.08
CA THR A 53 18.15 -13.63 5.63
C THR A 53 18.10 -12.60 4.52
N LEU A 54 16.96 -11.93 4.40
CA LEU A 54 16.79 -10.75 3.57
C LEU A 54 16.97 -9.49 4.41
N CYS A 55 17.88 -8.61 3.97
CA CYS A 55 18.10 -7.31 4.59
C CYS A 55 17.40 -6.23 3.76
N PHE A 56 16.46 -5.53 4.35
CA PHE A 56 15.72 -4.45 3.67
C PHE A 56 16.11 -3.11 4.25
N THR A 57 16.51 -2.17 3.38
CA THR A 57 16.79 -0.78 3.77
C THR A 57 15.67 0.13 3.29
N VAL A 58 15.21 1.03 4.15
CA VAL A 58 14.22 2.06 3.79
C VAL A 58 14.85 3.04 2.82
N VAL A 59 14.37 3.03 1.57
CA VAL A 59 14.89 3.86 0.49
C VAL A 59 13.98 5.05 0.14
N SER A 60 12.70 4.98 0.53
CA SER A 60 11.74 6.05 0.29
C SER A 60 10.73 6.15 1.43
N ASP A 61 10.36 7.38 1.79
CA ASP A 61 9.27 7.73 2.69
C ASP A 61 8.61 9.00 2.14
N SER A 62 7.40 8.86 1.63
CA SER A 62 6.71 9.94 0.94
C SER A 62 5.23 9.99 1.31
N THR A 63 4.66 11.19 1.24
CA THR A 63 3.22 11.40 1.40
C THR A 63 2.66 11.95 0.11
N PHE A 64 1.62 11.33 -0.40
CA PHE A 64 0.95 11.75 -1.62
C PHE A 64 -0.57 11.67 -1.48
N THR A 65 -1.28 12.29 -2.42
CA THR A 65 -2.74 12.19 -2.51
C THR A 65 -3.13 11.09 -3.48
N THR A 66 -4.11 10.29 -3.09
CA THR A 66 -4.68 9.25 -3.93
C THR A 66 -6.20 9.30 -3.92
N TYR A 67 -6.82 8.58 -4.85
CA TYR A 67 -8.27 8.44 -4.91
C TYR A 67 -8.70 7.26 -4.04
N SER A 68 -9.85 7.39 -3.37
CA SER A 68 -10.51 6.22 -2.82
C SER A 68 -11.08 5.41 -3.97
N TYR A 69 -10.49 4.27 -4.26
CA TYR A 69 -11.19 3.24 -5.00
C TYR A 69 -12.17 2.59 -4.02
N SER A 70 -13.41 3.06 -4.02
CA SER A 70 -14.48 2.30 -3.38
C SER A 70 -14.70 1.04 -4.20
N ASP A 71 -14.57 -0.09 -3.53
CA ASP A 71 -14.76 -1.45 -3.99
C ASP A 71 -15.65 -1.67 -5.22
N ASN A 72 -15.15 -2.53 -6.12
CA ASN A 72 -15.92 -3.47 -6.96
C ASN A 72 -16.91 -2.95 -7.98
N HIS A 73 -16.70 -1.78 -8.59
CA HIS A 73 -17.42 -1.50 -9.82
C HIS A 73 -16.45 -1.29 -10.99
N TYR A 74 -16.21 -2.36 -11.72
CA TYR A 74 -15.74 -2.33 -13.09
C TYR A 74 -16.73 -1.51 -13.92
N TYR A 75 -16.46 -0.21 -14.08
CA TYR A 75 -17.21 0.62 -15.00
C TYR A 75 -16.59 0.48 -16.39
N PRO A 76 -17.36 0.03 -17.39
CA PRO A 76 -16.90 0.10 -18.76
C PRO A 76 -16.68 1.58 -19.13
N GLU A 77 -15.66 1.83 -19.92
CA GLU A 77 -15.03 3.13 -20.29
C GLU A 77 -15.94 4.22 -20.90
N THR A 78 -17.23 4.13 -20.82
CA THR A 78 -18.15 5.01 -21.56
C THR A 78 -19.03 5.95 -20.73
N ARG A 79 -18.82 6.06 -19.43
CA ARG A 79 -19.53 7.09 -18.63
C ARG A 79 -18.54 7.93 -17.84
N MET A 80 -18.29 9.15 -18.33
CA MET A 80 -17.80 10.26 -17.53
C MET A 80 -18.80 10.54 -16.40
N SER A 81 -18.72 9.82 -15.30
CA SER A 81 -19.37 10.23 -14.07
C SER A 81 -18.50 11.29 -13.43
N VAL A 82 -18.91 12.54 -13.54
CA VAL A 82 -18.31 13.69 -12.82
C VAL A 82 -18.73 13.62 -11.34
N ILE A 83 -18.52 12.49 -10.69
CA ILE A 83 -18.62 12.40 -9.24
C ILE A 83 -17.22 12.69 -8.74
N PRO A 84 -16.98 13.79 -8.01
CA PRO A 84 -15.67 14.04 -7.41
C PRO A 84 -15.39 12.90 -6.44
N GLN A 85 -14.44 12.04 -6.80
CA GLN A 85 -14.00 10.98 -5.91
C GLN A 85 -13.24 11.62 -4.74
N PRO A 86 -13.48 11.17 -3.50
CA PRO A 86 -12.78 11.71 -2.36
C PRO A 86 -11.29 11.42 -2.46
N TYR A 87 -10.48 12.49 -2.38
CA TYR A 87 -9.05 12.39 -2.25
C TYR A 87 -8.68 12.24 -0.77
N PHE A 88 -7.71 11.40 -0.47
CA PHE A 88 -7.09 11.33 0.84
C PHE A 88 -5.57 11.26 0.72
N TYR A 89 -4.89 11.62 1.81
CA TYR A 89 -3.44 11.48 1.89
C TYR A 89 -3.06 10.07 2.29
N MET A 90 -2.03 9.53 1.64
CA MET A 90 -1.36 8.28 2.01
C MET A 90 0.11 8.57 2.29
N ARG A 91 0.68 7.89 3.29
CA ARG A 91 2.12 7.77 3.45
C ARG A 91 2.56 6.43 2.88
N GLU A 92 3.59 6.44 2.06
CA GLU A 92 4.24 5.25 1.52
C GLU A 92 5.67 5.18 2.01
N VAL A 93 6.06 4.02 2.52
CA VAL A 93 7.43 3.67 2.86
C VAL A 93 7.84 2.47 2.03
N VAL A 94 8.95 2.60 1.30
CA VAL A 94 9.51 1.56 0.45
C VAL A 94 10.83 1.09 1.04
N LEU A 95 10.91 -0.22 1.29
CA LEU A 95 12.12 -0.90 1.73
C LEU A 95 12.62 -1.77 0.57
N GLN A 96 13.91 -1.69 0.29
CA GLN A 96 14.54 -2.45 -0.78
C GLN A 96 15.58 -3.43 -0.21
N SER A 97 15.58 -4.66 -0.73
CA SER A 97 16.53 -5.69 -0.31
C SER A 97 17.95 -5.32 -0.69
N GLN A 98 18.90 -5.71 0.16
CA GLN A 98 20.34 -5.48 -0.02
C GLN A 98 21.07 -6.83 0.07
N PRO A 99 22.14 -7.05 -0.69
CA PRO A 99 22.76 -6.13 -1.67
C PRO A 99 22.15 -6.19 -3.08
N GLU A 100 21.31 -7.17 -3.38
CA GLU A 100 20.89 -7.47 -4.76
C GLU A 100 19.80 -6.53 -5.31
N ASN A 101 19.10 -5.79 -4.42
CA ASN A 101 18.02 -4.86 -4.79
C ASN A 101 16.90 -5.49 -5.63
N ASN A 102 16.68 -6.79 -5.48
CA ASN A 102 15.73 -7.58 -6.28
C ASN A 102 14.37 -7.78 -5.62
N CYS A 103 14.19 -7.33 -4.37
CA CYS A 103 12.93 -7.37 -3.65
C CYS A 103 12.57 -6.02 -3.08
N LEU A 104 11.27 -5.70 -3.07
CA LEU A 104 10.70 -4.54 -2.37
C LEU A 104 9.68 -5.00 -1.34
N LEU A 105 9.70 -4.36 -0.18
CA LEU A 105 8.60 -4.35 0.76
C LEU A 105 8.01 -2.94 0.78
N ARG A 106 6.80 -2.80 0.29
CA ARG A 106 6.10 -1.53 0.19
C ARG A 106 5.00 -1.46 1.24
N CYS A 107 5.05 -0.46 2.09
CA CYS A 107 4.08 -0.24 3.15
C CYS A 107 3.39 1.10 2.93
N ASN A 108 2.07 1.07 2.77
CA ASN A 108 1.25 2.27 2.62
C ASN A 108 0.31 2.40 3.82
N VAL A 109 0.08 3.60 4.30
CA VAL A 109 -0.96 3.89 5.28
C VAL A 109 -1.91 4.96 4.78
N ALA A 110 -3.20 4.67 4.87
CA ALA A 110 -4.32 5.56 4.63
C ALA A 110 -4.97 5.98 5.96
N PRO A 111 -5.87 6.98 5.96
CA PRO A 111 -6.66 7.32 7.14
C PRO A 111 -7.36 6.11 7.77
N ASP A 112 -7.71 6.21 9.06
CA ASP A 112 -8.29 5.14 9.88
C ASP A 112 -7.31 3.98 10.15
N LYS A 113 -6.00 4.22 10.04
CA LYS A 113 -4.96 3.20 10.21
C LYS A 113 -5.16 2.00 9.27
N VAL A 114 -5.55 2.26 8.05
CA VAL A 114 -5.64 1.23 7.01
C VAL A 114 -4.28 1.11 6.35
N ILE A 115 -3.56 0.03 6.62
CA ILE A 115 -2.26 -0.24 6.00
C ILE A 115 -2.41 -1.21 4.83
N THR A 116 -1.59 -1.00 3.80
CA THR A 116 -1.42 -1.96 2.69
C THR A 116 0.05 -2.33 2.63
N ILE A 117 0.33 -3.63 2.68
CA ILE A 117 1.69 -4.16 2.60
C ILE A 117 1.77 -5.03 1.37
N CYS A 118 2.76 -4.77 0.51
CA CYS A 118 3.04 -5.55 -0.69
C CYS A 118 4.50 -6.00 -0.68
N PHE A 119 4.72 -7.26 -0.98
CA PHE A 119 6.04 -7.80 -1.28
C PHE A 119 6.16 -8.01 -2.80
N GLU A 120 7.19 -7.44 -3.38
CA GLU A 120 7.42 -7.43 -4.83
C GLU A 120 8.81 -7.97 -5.14
N GLU A 121 8.92 -8.73 -6.22
CA GLU A 121 10.18 -9.24 -6.75
C GLU A 121 10.47 -8.63 -8.11
N LEU A 122 11.73 -8.29 -8.35
CA LEU A 122 12.19 -7.89 -9.67
C LEU A 122 12.28 -9.12 -10.56
N ARG A 123 11.45 -9.19 -11.58
CA ARG A 123 11.42 -10.27 -12.56
C ARG A 123 11.91 -9.78 -13.90
N HIS A 124 12.57 -10.68 -14.61
CA HIS A 124 13.05 -10.46 -15.96
C HIS A 124 12.10 -11.13 -16.96
N ASN A 125 11.52 -10.35 -17.85
CA ASN A 125 10.81 -10.89 -19.00
C ASN A 125 11.78 -10.98 -20.17
N ASN A 126 12.06 -12.21 -20.59
CA ASN A 126 12.89 -12.50 -21.76
C ASN A 126 12.00 -13.21 -22.78
N SER A 127 11.15 -12.46 -23.47
CA SER A 127 10.35 -12.96 -24.59
C SER A 127 11.01 -12.54 -25.91
N ASP A 128 10.71 -13.28 -26.99
CA ASP A 128 11.29 -13.06 -28.32
C ASP A 128 11.13 -11.64 -28.89
N ASN A 129 10.29 -10.81 -28.26
CA ASN A 129 9.99 -9.45 -28.71
C ASN A 129 10.37 -8.34 -27.71
N GLU A 130 10.58 -8.66 -26.43
CA GLU A 130 10.82 -7.66 -25.41
C GLU A 130 11.72 -8.21 -24.28
N ASP A 131 12.80 -7.49 -23.98
CA ASP A 131 13.73 -7.78 -22.90
C ASP A 131 13.65 -6.63 -21.87
N TYR A 132 12.92 -6.86 -20.75
CA TYR A 132 12.74 -5.85 -19.73
C TYR A 132 12.58 -6.44 -18.33
N TYR A 133 12.94 -5.66 -17.31
CA TYR A 133 12.69 -5.96 -15.90
C TYR A 133 11.41 -5.29 -15.42
N TYR A 134 10.66 -5.97 -14.58
CA TYR A 134 9.46 -5.44 -13.95
C TYR A 134 9.29 -5.94 -12.52
N TRP A 135 8.65 -5.12 -11.69
CA TRP A 135 8.27 -5.52 -10.33
C TRP A 135 7.00 -6.37 -10.38
N TYR A 136 7.09 -7.57 -9.83
CA TYR A 136 5.98 -8.50 -9.72
C TYR A 136 5.54 -8.61 -8.27
N THR A 137 4.26 -8.28 -7.98
CA THR A 137 3.70 -8.45 -6.64
C THR A 137 3.51 -9.93 -6.36
N VAL A 138 4.30 -10.45 -5.43
CA VAL A 138 4.23 -11.87 -5.00
C VAL A 138 3.03 -12.04 -4.08
N PHE A 139 2.86 -11.11 -3.14
CA PHE A 139 1.68 -11.02 -2.29
C PHE A 139 1.46 -9.58 -1.80
N GLY A 140 0.21 -9.27 -1.46
CA GLY A 140 -0.17 -8.00 -0.89
C GLY A 140 -1.46 -8.12 -0.08
N ARG A 141 -1.59 -7.28 0.95
CA ARG A 141 -2.79 -7.24 1.80
C ARG A 141 -3.06 -5.85 2.33
N THR A 142 -4.33 -5.50 2.39
CA THR A 142 -4.82 -4.32 3.10
C THR A 142 -5.37 -4.74 4.46
N LEU A 143 -4.82 -4.16 5.52
CA LEU A 143 -5.13 -4.46 6.91
C LEU A 143 -5.75 -3.23 7.58
N PRO A 144 -7.04 -3.20 7.88
CA PRO A 144 -7.68 -2.14 8.67
C PRO A 144 -7.38 -2.34 10.15
N LEU A 145 -6.26 -1.81 10.66
CA LEU A 145 -5.74 -2.12 12.02
C LEU A 145 -6.78 -1.90 13.12
N ASN A 146 -7.62 -0.88 13.02
CA ASN A 146 -8.66 -0.61 14.01
C ASN A 146 -9.72 -1.73 14.12
N ASN A 147 -9.83 -2.57 13.10
CA ASN A 147 -10.83 -3.65 13.03
C ASN A 147 -10.22 -5.04 13.28
N LEU A 148 -8.90 -5.13 13.40
CA LEU A 148 -8.23 -6.40 13.63
C LEU A 148 -8.16 -6.74 15.11
N VAL A 149 -8.19 -8.04 15.40
CA VAL A 149 -7.91 -8.57 16.72
C VAL A 149 -6.44 -8.40 17.03
N THR A 150 -6.12 -8.03 18.27
CA THR A 150 -4.73 -8.01 18.73
C THR A 150 -4.42 -9.27 19.56
N THR A 151 -3.19 -9.73 19.46
CA THR A 151 -2.67 -10.90 20.17
C THR A 151 -1.25 -10.62 20.64
N SER A 152 -0.66 -11.55 21.42
CA SER A 152 0.79 -11.60 21.61
C SER A 152 1.41 -12.49 20.54
N PHE A 153 2.64 -12.16 20.13
CA PHE A 153 3.38 -12.91 19.12
C PHE A 153 4.86 -13.07 19.51
N ASP A 154 5.34 -14.31 19.52
CA ASP A 154 6.69 -14.63 19.95
C ASP A 154 7.66 -14.75 18.76
N ILE A 155 8.78 -14.06 18.86
CA ILE A 155 9.89 -14.21 17.93
C ILE A 155 11.16 -14.51 18.76
N GLY A 156 11.66 -15.74 18.67
CA GLY A 156 12.73 -16.22 19.53
C GLY A 156 12.32 -16.18 21.00
N GLU A 157 13.05 -15.43 21.82
CA GLU A 157 12.76 -15.25 23.25
C GLU A 157 11.96 -13.97 23.56
N THR A 158 11.60 -13.19 22.53
CA THR A 158 10.91 -11.92 22.69
C THR A 158 9.42 -12.06 22.38
N THR A 159 8.57 -11.64 23.33
CA THR A 159 7.12 -11.55 23.16
C THR A 159 6.74 -10.12 22.78
N TYR A 160 6.04 -9.97 21.68
CA TYR A 160 5.46 -8.71 21.21
C TYR A 160 3.98 -8.67 21.58
N GLU A 161 3.57 -7.64 22.28
CA GLU A 161 2.19 -7.42 22.71
C GLU A 161 1.44 -6.51 21.73
N ASN A 162 0.10 -6.59 21.73
CA ASN A 162 -0.79 -5.78 20.90
C ASN A 162 -0.48 -5.90 19.39
N VAL A 163 -0.14 -7.09 18.95
CA VAL A 163 0.12 -7.40 17.54
C VAL A 163 -1.19 -7.58 16.82
N HIS A 164 -1.44 -6.78 15.80
CA HIS A 164 -2.58 -6.95 14.91
C HIS A 164 -2.41 -8.21 14.09
N PHE A 165 -3.46 -9.03 14.06
CA PHE A 165 -3.43 -10.35 13.47
C PHE A 165 -4.60 -10.58 12.54
N GLU A 166 -4.31 -11.13 11.37
CA GLU A 166 -5.30 -11.62 10.40
C GLU A 166 -4.84 -12.93 9.79
N GLU A 167 -5.70 -13.93 9.78
CA GLU A 167 -5.47 -15.18 9.06
C GLU A 167 -6.70 -15.60 8.26
N GLY A 168 -6.48 -16.41 7.25
CA GLY A 168 -7.56 -16.95 6.43
C GLY A 168 -7.06 -17.79 5.27
N SER A 169 -7.98 -18.08 4.36
CA SER A 169 -7.66 -18.73 3.11
C SER A 169 -8.63 -18.29 2.01
N TYR A 170 -8.18 -18.38 0.77
CA TYR A 170 -9.00 -18.16 -0.41
C TYR A 170 -8.62 -19.14 -1.51
N ILE A 171 -9.50 -19.32 -2.47
CA ILE A 171 -9.25 -20.18 -3.63
C ILE A 171 -8.83 -19.33 -4.81
N SER A 172 -7.66 -19.61 -5.37
CA SER A 172 -7.17 -19.03 -6.63
C SER A 172 -6.88 -20.16 -7.59
N ASP A 173 -7.52 -20.14 -8.76
CA ASP A 173 -7.33 -21.14 -9.83
C ASP A 173 -7.32 -22.60 -9.36
N THR A 174 -8.25 -22.98 -8.47
CA THR A 174 -8.36 -24.31 -7.87
C THR A 174 -7.40 -24.62 -6.70
N THR A 175 -6.47 -23.73 -6.39
CA THR A 175 -5.54 -23.88 -5.27
C THR A 175 -6.05 -23.11 -4.05
N ASN A 176 -6.11 -23.77 -2.89
CA ASN A 176 -6.43 -23.10 -1.63
C ASN A 176 -5.14 -22.44 -1.08
N ILE A 177 -5.13 -21.09 -1.05
CA ILE A 177 -4.03 -20.31 -0.54
C ILE A 177 -4.37 -19.85 0.87
N SER A 178 -3.60 -20.34 1.86
CA SER A 178 -3.68 -19.84 3.24
C SER A 178 -2.81 -18.62 3.42
N TYR A 179 -3.23 -17.70 4.29
CA TYR A 179 -2.44 -16.54 4.68
C TYR A 179 -2.54 -16.26 6.17
N ALA A 180 -1.49 -15.63 6.70
CA ALA A 180 -1.47 -15.08 8.06
C ALA A 180 -0.56 -13.85 8.10
N TRP A 181 -1.00 -12.78 8.78
CA TRP A 181 -0.30 -11.53 8.90
C TRP A 181 -0.20 -11.12 10.37
N TYR A 182 1.00 -10.69 10.79
CA TYR A 182 1.28 -10.20 12.13
C TYR A 182 1.94 -8.84 12.02
N TYR A 183 1.30 -7.81 12.53
CA TYR A 183 1.75 -6.43 12.42
C TYR A 183 1.73 -5.72 13.76
N SER A 184 2.83 -5.07 14.12
CA SER A 184 2.96 -4.20 15.28
C SER A 184 3.02 -2.74 14.86
N GLU A 185 2.30 -1.85 15.54
CA GLU A 185 2.37 -0.41 15.27
C GLU A 185 3.74 0.18 15.68
N THR A 186 4.52 -0.52 16.48
CA THR A 186 5.86 -0.08 16.94
C THR A 186 7.01 -0.68 16.16
N GLU A 187 6.88 -1.92 15.70
CA GLU A 187 7.96 -2.64 15.01
C GLU A 187 7.68 -2.86 13.51
N GLY A 188 6.43 -2.69 13.09
CA GLY A 188 5.99 -2.92 11.72
C GLY A 188 5.61 -4.38 11.44
N LEU A 189 5.96 -4.90 10.27
CA LEU A 189 5.67 -6.27 9.87
C LEU A 189 6.54 -7.26 10.65
N LEU A 190 5.92 -8.05 11.52
CA LEU A 190 6.60 -9.08 12.31
C LEU A 190 6.68 -10.40 11.56
N ALA A 191 5.59 -10.81 10.92
CA ALA A 191 5.57 -12.01 10.10
C ALA A 191 4.45 -11.95 9.07
N VAL A 192 4.68 -12.63 7.96
CA VAL A 192 3.66 -12.94 6.96
C VAL A 192 3.86 -14.34 6.44
N LYS A 193 2.75 -15.03 6.21
CA LYS A 193 2.66 -16.27 5.43
C LYS A 193 1.63 -16.07 4.33
N HIS A 194 1.95 -16.47 3.11
CA HIS A 194 1.03 -16.41 1.99
C HIS A 194 1.32 -17.56 1.02
N GLY A 195 0.52 -18.62 1.11
CA GLY A 195 0.78 -19.86 0.39
C GLY A 195 2.10 -20.50 0.81
N SER A 196 3.03 -20.63 -0.13
CA SER A 196 4.38 -21.14 0.09
C SER A 196 5.38 -20.06 0.54
N TYR A 197 5.05 -18.78 0.39
CA TYR A 197 5.93 -17.67 0.78
C TYR A 197 5.78 -17.36 2.27
N SER A 198 6.88 -17.01 2.90
CA SER A 198 6.86 -16.45 4.25
C SER A 198 8.00 -15.47 4.46
N LEU A 199 7.72 -14.45 5.28
CA LEU A 199 8.74 -13.57 5.84
C LEU A 199 8.53 -13.50 7.34
N LYS A 200 9.60 -13.52 8.11
CA LYS A 200 9.59 -13.40 9.56
C LYS A 200 10.71 -12.46 10.00
N TRP A 201 10.36 -11.43 10.75
CA TRP A 201 11.32 -10.46 11.26
C TRP A 201 12.35 -11.10 12.18
N ILE A 202 13.60 -10.59 12.10
CA ILE A 202 14.71 -10.95 12.98
C ILE A 202 15.06 -9.67 13.76
N PRO A 203 14.84 -9.66 15.09
CA PRO A 203 15.16 -8.51 15.93
C PRO A 203 16.65 -8.16 15.97
#